data_bd3c0efa2310ec2cab9f2392afbed0cc
#
_entry.id   bd3c0efa2310ec2cab9f2392afbed0cc
#
_cell.length_a   1.000
_cell.length_b   1.000
_cell.length_c   1.000
_cell.angle_alpha   90.00
_cell.angle_beta   90.00
_cell.angle_gamma   90.00
#
_symmetry.space_group_name_H-M   'P 1'
#
loop_
_entity.id
_entity.type
_entity.pdbx_description
1 polymer ?
#
loop_
_entity_poly.entity_id
_entity_poly.type
_entity_poly.pdbx_seq_one_letter_code
_entity_poly.pdbx_strand_id
1 'polypeptide(L)'
;MAELARKISHEIKNPLTPMLLSTEFLETQINDEELKNSILSIKRQIFLIQNLVNEFSNFARLPMANNKRINLSDILLIYIDEYKRNYPKITFNQSIQNDVNITFDQSYVDIILNNLFKNSIEALDKSSDPIIEISLVNQEHYILLTFFDNGPGYDGNIDNLIKPYFSTKNSSGLGLPLIDKIIRDNNGSLKIKTNNYSGFKVDIKLNV
;
A
#
# COMPACT_ATOMS: atom_id res chain seq x y z
N MET A 1 2.49 21.39 9.82
CA MET A 1 3.10 20.05 9.62
C MET A 1 3.01 19.62 8.15
N ALA A 2 1.84 19.58 7.53
CA ALA A 2 1.67 19.13 6.12
C ALA A 2 2.45 19.98 5.09
N GLU A 3 2.50 21.30 5.24
CA GLU A 3 3.23 22.20 4.34
C GLU A 3 4.75 22.02 4.44
N LEU A 4 5.26 21.83 5.66
CA LEU A 4 6.68 21.53 5.91
C LEU A 4 7.09 20.20 5.27
N ALA A 5 6.27 19.15 5.43
CA ALA A 5 6.52 17.85 4.84
C ALA A 5 6.55 17.91 3.29
N ARG A 6 5.66 18.70 2.68
CA ARG A 6 5.67 18.95 1.24
C ARG A 6 6.97 19.63 0.79
N LYS A 7 7.37 20.69 1.50
CA LYS A 7 8.59 21.43 1.17
C LYS A 7 9.81 20.51 1.26
N ILE A 8 9.93 19.75 2.35
CA ILE A 8 11.01 18.77 2.54
C ILE A 8 10.97 17.72 1.42
N SER A 9 9.81 17.18 1.08
CA SER A 9 9.69 16.19 0.01
C SER A 9 10.14 16.74 -1.34
N HIS A 10 9.78 17.97 -1.68
CA HIS A 10 10.26 18.62 -2.89
C HIS A 10 11.78 18.88 -2.86
N GLU A 11 12.28 19.35 -1.73
CA GLU A 11 13.71 19.61 -1.57
C GLU A 11 14.58 18.34 -1.63
N ILE A 12 14.05 17.18 -1.18
CA ILE A 12 14.75 15.89 -1.33
C ILE A 12 14.61 15.35 -2.77
N LYS A 13 13.46 15.49 -3.43
CA LYS A 13 13.29 15.03 -4.82
C LYS A 13 14.18 15.77 -5.81
N ASN A 14 14.42 17.06 -5.57
CA ASN A 14 15.21 17.90 -6.46
C ASN A 14 16.63 17.36 -6.73
N PRO A 15 17.43 16.95 -5.74
CA PRO A 15 18.74 16.35 -6.00
C PRO A 15 18.66 14.91 -6.52
N LEU A 16 17.60 14.15 -6.24
CA LEU A 16 17.49 12.75 -6.66
C LEU A 16 17.28 12.62 -8.17
N THR A 17 16.58 13.57 -8.82
CA THR A 17 16.36 13.56 -10.26
C THR A 17 17.67 13.67 -11.05
N PRO A 18 18.56 14.66 -10.82
CA PRO A 18 19.85 14.71 -11.51
C PRO A 18 20.76 13.53 -11.17
N MET A 19 20.69 12.99 -9.94
CA MET A 19 21.45 11.76 -9.59
C MET A 19 20.98 10.57 -10.45
N LEU A 20 19.67 10.41 -10.64
CA LEU A 20 19.13 9.35 -11.50
C LEU A 20 19.60 9.51 -12.95
N LEU A 21 19.50 10.73 -13.52
CA LEU A 21 19.96 11.02 -14.87
C LEU A 21 21.48 10.76 -15.03
N SER A 22 22.28 11.11 -14.02
CA SER A 22 23.72 10.83 -14.03
C SER A 22 24.00 9.32 -14.01
N THR A 23 23.25 8.54 -13.24
CA THR A 23 23.43 7.07 -13.24
C THR A 23 22.97 6.44 -14.56
N GLU A 24 21.91 6.95 -15.18
CA GLU A 24 21.45 6.51 -16.51
C GLU A 24 22.49 6.83 -17.59
N PHE A 25 23.07 8.01 -17.56
CA PHE A 25 24.17 8.38 -18.48
C PHE A 25 25.39 7.47 -18.30
N LEU A 26 25.83 7.25 -17.06
CA LEU A 26 26.98 6.37 -16.77
C LEU A 26 26.71 4.94 -17.25
N GLU A 27 25.50 4.42 -17.08
CA GLU A 27 25.10 3.08 -17.54
C GLU A 27 25.29 2.90 -19.06
N THR A 28 25.08 3.99 -19.84
CA THR A 28 25.30 3.96 -21.30
C THR A 28 26.77 4.04 -21.73
N GLN A 29 27.65 4.54 -20.87
CA GLN A 29 29.06 4.79 -21.18
C GLN A 29 30.00 3.66 -20.69
N ILE A 30 29.54 2.83 -19.75
CA ILE A 30 30.38 1.83 -19.09
C ILE A 30 30.12 0.46 -19.70
N ASN A 31 31.19 -0.23 -20.09
CA ASN A 31 31.14 -1.61 -20.58
C ASN A 31 31.56 -2.64 -19.52
N ASP A 32 32.16 -2.21 -18.42
CA ASP A 32 32.57 -3.05 -17.31
C ASP A 32 31.35 -3.54 -16.50
N GLU A 33 31.17 -4.86 -16.38
CA GLU A 33 30.02 -5.47 -15.72
C GLU A 33 29.98 -5.22 -14.21
N GLU A 34 31.13 -5.10 -13.54
CA GLU A 34 31.18 -4.82 -12.10
C GLU A 34 30.76 -3.38 -11.82
N LEU A 35 31.20 -2.44 -12.66
CA LEU A 35 30.77 -1.05 -12.59
C LEU A 35 29.30 -0.88 -12.94
N LYS A 36 28.77 -1.60 -13.93
CA LYS A 36 27.34 -1.61 -14.24
C LYS A 36 26.51 -2.09 -13.05
N ASN A 37 26.90 -3.17 -12.39
CA ASN A 37 26.23 -3.66 -11.19
C ASN A 37 26.22 -2.64 -10.06
N SER A 38 27.31 -1.90 -9.92
CA SER A 38 27.42 -0.79 -8.94
C SER A 38 26.44 0.34 -9.28
N ILE A 39 26.35 0.76 -10.54
CA ILE A 39 25.40 1.78 -11.01
C ILE A 39 23.95 1.32 -10.79
N LEU A 40 23.61 0.07 -11.13
CA LEU A 40 22.29 -0.49 -10.89
C LEU A 40 21.94 -0.49 -9.40
N SER A 41 22.92 -0.76 -8.53
CA SER A 41 22.71 -0.68 -7.08
C SER A 41 22.41 0.75 -6.64
N ILE A 42 23.15 1.76 -7.15
CA ILE A 42 22.90 3.18 -6.86
C ILE A 42 21.50 3.59 -7.35
N LYS A 43 21.11 3.21 -8.58
CA LYS A 43 19.75 3.48 -9.12
C LYS A 43 18.67 2.92 -8.20
N ARG A 44 18.81 1.68 -7.74
CA ARG A 44 17.87 1.06 -6.80
C ARG A 44 17.74 1.88 -5.50
N GLN A 45 18.86 2.37 -4.95
CA GLN A 45 18.83 3.20 -3.74
C GLN A 45 18.13 4.54 -3.98
N ILE A 46 18.35 5.19 -5.12
CA ILE A 46 17.66 6.43 -5.50
C ILE A 46 16.15 6.19 -5.57
N PHE A 47 15.70 5.12 -6.23
CA PHE A 47 14.27 4.76 -6.30
C PHE A 47 13.67 4.48 -4.93
N LEU A 48 14.41 3.79 -4.05
CA LEU A 48 13.96 3.55 -2.66
C LEU A 48 13.75 4.87 -1.91
N ILE A 49 14.70 5.81 -2.01
CA ILE A 49 14.58 7.12 -1.35
C ILE A 49 13.40 7.91 -1.95
N GLN A 50 13.22 7.91 -3.27
CA GLN A 50 12.08 8.57 -3.91
C GLN A 50 10.74 8.02 -3.40
N ASN A 51 10.62 6.69 -3.27
CA ASN A 51 9.42 6.04 -2.76
C ASN A 51 9.16 6.41 -1.29
N LEU A 52 10.19 6.39 -0.43
CA LEU A 52 10.07 6.81 0.97
C LEU A 52 9.61 8.27 1.10
N VAL A 53 10.17 9.17 0.28
CA VAL A 53 9.79 10.59 0.26
C VAL A 53 8.35 10.77 -0.22
N ASN A 54 7.89 9.99 -1.21
CA ASN A 54 6.51 10.00 -1.68
C ASN A 54 5.54 9.50 -0.60
N GLU A 55 5.85 8.38 0.04
CA GLU A 55 5.04 7.82 1.12
C GLU A 55 4.96 8.78 2.32
N PHE A 56 6.09 9.42 2.70
CA PHE A 56 6.11 10.45 3.73
C PHE A 56 5.24 11.66 3.38
N SER A 57 5.34 12.15 2.13
CA SER A 57 4.54 13.27 1.64
C SER A 57 3.04 12.95 1.69
N ASN A 58 2.65 11.76 1.25
CA ASN A 58 1.27 11.28 1.27
C ASN A 58 0.74 11.12 2.70
N PHE A 59 1.55 10.56 3.61
CA PHE A 59 1.19 10.43 5.02
C PHE A 59 0.99 11.78 5.71
N ALA A 60 1.91 12.73 5.46
CA ALA A 60 1.85 14.05 6.08
C ALA A 60 0.71 14.92 5.53
N ARG A 61 0.23 14.66 4.32
CA ARG A 61 -0.81 15.41 3.65
C ARG A 61 -1.70 14.48 2.81
N LEU A 62 -2.74 13.97 3.43
CA LEU A 62 -3.87 13.49 2.66
C LEU A 62 -4.47 14.67 1.87
N PRO A 63 -4.74 14.53 0.57
CA PRO A 63 -5.51 15.53 -0.18
C PRO A 63 -6.80 15.86 0.56
N MET A 64 -7.35 17.06 0.39
CA MET A 64 -8.71 17.33 0.87
C MET A 64 -9.66 16.34 0.17
N ALA A 65 -10.45 15.62 0.95
CA ALA A 65 -11.37 14.63 0.42
C ALA A 65 -12.36 15.28 -0.58
N ASN A 66 -12.46 14.71 -1.76
CA ASN A 66 -13.46 15.04 -2.76
C ASN A 66 -14.48 13.89 -2.82
N ASN A 67 -15.31 13.81 -1.78
CA ASN A 67 -16.27 12.74 -1.63
C ASN A 67 -17.33 12.78 -2.74
N LYS A 68 -17.46 11.67 -3.45
CA LYS A 68 -18.45 11.43 -4.51
C LYS A 68 -19.09 10.07 -4.28
N ARG A 69 -20.29 9.88 -4.82
CA ARG A 69 -20.89 8.55 -4.85
C ARG A 69 -20.09 7.68 -5.83
N ILE A 70 -19.51 6.61 -5.32
CA ILE A 70 -18.71 5.64 -6.08
C ILE A 70 -19.27 4.23 -5.88
N ASN A 71 -19.11 3.35 -6.87
CA ASN A 71 -19.37 1.93 -6.74
C ASN A 71 -18.08 1.23 -6.29
N LEU A 72 -18.02 0.87 -5.00
CA LEU A 72 -16.85 0.24 -4.41
C LEU A 72 -16.62 -1.18 -4.94
N SER A 73 -17.70 -1.89 -5.33
CA SER A 73 -17.61 -3.23 -5.92
C SER A 73 -16.85 -3.20 -7.24
N ASP A 74 -17.21 -2.27 -8.14
CA ASP A 74 -16.59 -2.15 -9.47
C ASP A 74 -15.09 -1.78 -9.33
N ILE A 75 -14.79 -0.81 -8.46
CA ILE A 75 -13.40 -0.41 -8.20
C ILE A 75 -12.59 -1.61 -7.70
N LEU A 76 -13.11 -2.34 -6.72
CA LEU A 76 -12.41 -3.48 -6.13
C LEU A 76 -12.19 -4.61 -7.13
N LEU A 77 -13.17 -4.91 -7.99
CA LEU A 77 -13.03 -5.90 -9.04
C LEU A 77 -11.95 -5.54 -10.06
N ILE A 78 -11.86 -4.26 -10.46
CA ILE A 78 -10.80 -3.77 -11.36
C ILE A 78 -9.41 -4.01 -10.73
N TYR A 79 -9.23 -3.68 -9.47
CA TYR A 79 -7.98 -3.91 -8.75
C TYR A 79 -7.64 -5.41 -8.67
N ILE A 80 -8.61 -6.25 -8.28
CA ILE A 80 -8.41 -7.69 -8.19
C ILE A 80 -7.97 -8.28 -9.54
N ASP A 81 -8.61 -7.87 -10.63
CA ASP A 81 -8.28 -8.35 -11.98
C ASP A 81 -6.90 -7.88 -12.45
N GLU A 82 -6.50 -6.66 -12.10
CA GLU A 82 -5.16 -6.15 -12.38
C GLU A 82 -4.10 -6.94 -11.62
N TYR A 83 -4.29 -7.15 -10.32
CA TYR A 83 -3.34 -7.89 -9.49
C TYR A 83 -3.28 -9.38 -9.85
N LYS A 84 -4.39 -10.02 -10.22
CA LYS A 84 -4.39 -11.39 -10.77
C LYS A 84 -3.52 -11.53 -12.00
N ARG A 85 -3.58 -10.56 -12.92
CA ARG A 85 -2.75 -10.55 -14.14
C ARG A 85 -1.27 -10.36 -13.83
N ASN A 86 -0.95 -9.46 -12.90
CA ASN A 86 0.43 -9.13 -12.56
C ASN A 86 1.11 -10.18 -11.67
N TYR A 87 0.32 -10.93 -10.89
CA TYR A 87 0.80 -11.93 -9.93
C TYR A 87 0.13 -13.29 -10.12
N PRO A 88 0.37 -13.97 -11.27
CA PRO A 88 -0.35 -15.20 -11.63
C PRO A 88 -0.07 -16.40 -10.71
N LYS A 89 0.95 -16.32 -9.85
CA LYS A 89 1.28 -17.35 -8.86
C LYS A 89 0.43 -17.27 -7.60
N ILE A 90 -0.25 -16.13 -7.37
CA ILE A 90 -1.08 -15.91 -6.19
C ILE A 90 -2.51 -16.33 -6.50
N THR A 91 -3.09 -17.15 -5.65
CA THR A 91 -4.51 -17.49 -5.70
C THR A 91 -5.34 -16.36 -5.06
N PHE A 92 -6.24 -15.75 -5.83
CA PHE A 92 -7.15 -14.71 -5.35
C PHE A 92 -8.56 -15.26 -5.18
N ASN A 93 -9.00 -15.45 -3.94
CA ASN A 93 -10.37 -15.79 -3.59
C ASN A 93 -11.16 -14.51 -3.32
N GLN A 94 -12.31 -14.35 -3.96
CA GLN A 94 -13.09 -13.12 -3.82
C GLN A 94 -14.57 -13.43 -3.53
N SER A 95 -15.16 -12.66 -2.62
CA SER A 95 -16.61 -12.68 -2.31
C SER A 95 -17.09 -11.22 -2.25
N ILE A 96 -17.43 -10.67 -3.39
CA ILE A 96 -17.78 -9.26 -3.56
C ILE A 96 -19.28 -9.14 -3.82
N GLN A 97 -19.98 -8.49 -2.90
CA GLN A 97 -21.39 -8.13 -3.10
C GLN A 97 -21.48 -7.07 -4.20
N ASN A 98 -22.41 -7.25 -5.16
CA ASN A 98 -22.62 -6.31 -6.25
C ASN A 98 -23.23 -4.99 -5.76
N ASP A 99 -22.97 -3.91 -6.51
CA ASP A 99 -23.60 -2.60 -6.32
C ASP A 99 -23.46 -1.98 -4.92
N VAL A 100 -22.32 -2.23 -4.27
CA VAL A 100 -21.98 -1.58 -2.99
C VAL A 100 -21.53 -0.15 -3.27
N ASN A 101 -22.44 0.81 -3.07
CA ASN A 101 -22.21 2.23 -3.30
C ASN A 101 -21.91 2.94 -1.98
N ILE A 102 -20.96 3.88 -2.02
CA ILE A 102 -20.59 4.73 -0.87
C ILE A 102 -20.27 6.16 -1.35
N THR A 103 -20.48 7.14 -0.46
CA THR A 103 -19.99 8.50 -0.66
C THR A 103 -18.60 8.61 -0.07
N PHE A 104 -17.57 8.58 -0.91
CA PHE A 104 -16.17 8.53 -0.50
C PHE A 104 -15.26 9.13 -1.57
N ASP A 105 -14.02 9.45 -1.21
CA ASP A 105 -13.02 9.89 -2.18
C ASP A 105 -12.35 8.68 -2.84
N GLN A 106 -12.43 8.60 -4.17
CA GLN A 106 -11.83 7.50 -4.93
C GLN A 106 -10.31 7.42 -4.71
N SER A 107 -9.62 8.55 -4.60
CA SER A 107 -8.17 8.55 -4.34
C SER A 107 -7.79 7.92 -2.99
N TYR A 108 -8.68 8.00 -2.01
CA TYR A 108 -8.51 7.31 -0.74
C TYR A 108 -8.71 5.81 -0.86
N VAL A 109 -9.69 5.38 -1.69
CA VAL A 109 -9.86 3.95 -2.01
C VAL A 109 -8.61 3.41 -2.69
N ASP A 110 -8.07 4.15 -3.67
CA ASP A 110 -6.84 3.77 -4.38
C ASP A 110 -5.65 3.63 -3.42
N ILE A 111 -5.49 4.57 -2.48
CA ILE A 111 -4.44 4.50 -1.44
C ILE A 111 -4.62 3.26 -0.56
N ILE A 112 -5.84 2.98 -0.10
CA ILE A 112 -6.16 1.85 0.76
C ILE A 112 -5.84 0.54 0.04
N LEU A 113 -6.39 0.34 -1.16
CA LEU A 113 -6.25 -0.89 -1.92
C LEU A 113 -4.80 -1.16 -2.30
N ASN A 114 -4.08 -0.15 -2.84
CA ASN A 114 -2.67 -0.30 -3.17
C ASN A 114 -1.81 -0.72 -1.97
N ASN A 115 -2.05 -0.14 -0.79
CA ASN A 115 -1.31 -0.52 0.40
C ASN A 115 -1.65 -1.94 0.88
N LEU A 116 -2.93 -2.35 0.85
CA LEU A 116 -3.34 -3.69 1.25
C LEU A 116 -2.76 -4.75 0.32
N PHE A 117 -2.92 -4.59 -1.00
CA PHE A 117 -2.35 -5.52 -1.98
C PHE A 117 -0.84 -5.61 -1.88
N LYS A 118 -0.13 -4.47 -1.82
CA LYS A 118 1.33 -4.42 -1.68
C LYS A 118 1.79 -5.18 -0.43
N ASN A 119 1.15 -4.93 0.71
CA ASN A 119 1.50 -5.59 1.97
C ASN A 119 1.31 -7.11 1.90
N SER A 120 0.20 -7.58 1.32
CA SER A 120 -0.09 -9.01 1.16
C SER A 120 0.90 -9.67 0.19
N ILE A 121 1.18 -9.05 -0.97
CA ILE A 121 2.14 -9.58 -1.95
C ILE A 121 3.55 -9.71 -1.33
N GLU A 122 4.01 -8.67 -0.63
CA GLU A 122 5.30 -8.70 0.07
C GLU A 122 5.35 -9.75 1.18
N ALA A 123 4.22 -10.03 1.85
CA ALA A 123 4.15 -11.08 2.87
C ALA A 123 4.23 -12.49 2.25
N LEU A 124 3.74 -12.65 1.02
CA LEU A 124 3.63 -13.91 0.31
C LEU A 124 4.84 -14.25 -0.58
N ASP A 125 5.85 -13.38 -0.69
CA ASP A 125 7.01 -13.54 -1.59
C ASP A 125 7.73 -14.90 -1.44
N LYS A 126 7.73 -15.48 -0.24
CA LYS A 126 8.35 -16.77 0.06
C LYS A 126 7.34 -17.90 0.31
N SER A 127 6.06 -17.68 0.06
CA SER A 127 5.03 -18.70 0.26
C SER A 127 5.05 -19.72 -0.90
N SER A 128 4.93 -21.01 -0.56
CA SER A 128 4.79 -22.07 -1.55
C SER A 128 3.38 -22.13 -2.16
N ASP A 129 2.37 -21.68 -1.45
CA ASP A 129 0.97 -21.65 -1.86
C ASP A 129 0.33 -20.31 -1.44
N PRO A 130 0.65 -19.21 -2.16
CA PRO A 130 0.24 -17.88 -1.78
C PRO A 130 -1.26 -17.64 -2.08
N ILE A 131 -2.01 -17.24 -1.05
CA ILE A 131 -3.46 -16.98 -1.13
C ILE A 131 -3.77 -15.60 -0.59
N ILE A 132 -4.59 -14.83 -1.34
CA ILE A 132 -5.23 -13.60 -0.88
C ILE A 132 -6.74 -13.79 -0.96
N GLU A 133 -7.44 -13.51 0.13
CA GLU A 133 -8.90 -13.54 0.19
C GLU A 133 -9.45 -12.12 0.39
N ILE A 134 -10.46 -11.76 -0.40
CA ILE A 134 -11.04 -10.42 -0.36
C ILE A 134 -12.55 -10.55 -0.31
N SER A 135 -13.18 -9.88 0.65
CA SER A 135 -14.63 -9.83 0.71
C SER A 135 -15.15 -8.41 0.93
N LEU A 136 -16.27 -8.11 0.28
CA LEU A 136 -16.99 -6.85 0.40
C LEU A 136 -18.45 -7.13 0.65
N VAL A 137 -18.99 -6.64 1.77
CA VAL A 137 -20.39 -6.82 2.16
C VAL A 137 -20.96 -5.49 2.65
N ASN A 138 -22.13 -5.14 2.13
CA ASN A 138 -22.92 -4.02 2.64
C ASN A 138 -23.80 -4.52 3.79
N GLN A 139 -23.57 -3.99 4.97
CA GLN A 139 -24.39 -4.19 6.16
C GLN A 139 -25.35 -3.00 6.34
N GLU A 140 -26.33 -3.14 7.22
CA GLU A 140 -27.39 -2.14 7.42
C GLU A 140 -26.85 -0.72 7.76
N HIS A 141 -25.72 -0.63 8.47
CA HIS A 141 -25.14 0.63 8.94
C HIS A 141 -23.70 0.88 8.51
N TYR A 142 -23.07 -0.07 7.85
CA TYR A 142 -21.68 0.03 7.40
C TYR A 142 -21.35 -0.94 6.26
N ILE A 143 -20.35 -0.61 5.48
CA ILE A 143 -19.74 -1.50 4.52
C ILE A 143 -18.53 -2.15 5.20
N LEU A 144 -18.41 -3.49 5.10
CA LEU A 144 -17.27 -4.25 5.57
C LEU A 144 -16.44 -4.72 4.38
N LEU A 145 -15.21 -4.20 4.28
CA LEU A 145 -14.16 -4.69 3.40
C LEU A 145 -13.19 -5.52 4.23
N THR A 146 -13.00 -6.78 3.85
CA THR A 146 -12.04 -7.68 4.49
C THR A 146 -10.95 -8.08 3.51
N PHE A 147 -9.72 -7.99 3.94
CA PHE A 147 -8.52 -8.49 3.27
C PHE A 147 -7.83 -9.51 4.15
N PHE A 148 -7.47 -10.65 3.58
CA PHE A 148 -6.70 -11.69 4.27
C PHE A 148 -5.61 -12.22 3.34
N ASP A 149 -4.43 -12.46 3.88
CA ASP A 149 -3.37 -13.23 3.23
C ASP A 149 -2.91 -14.37 4.14
N ASN A 150 -2.52 -15.48 3.55
CA ASN A 150 -1.99 -16.65 4.27
C ASN A 150 -0.45 -16.56 4.49
N GLY A 151 0.08 -15.35 4.56
CA GLY A 151 1.50 -15.10 4.85
C GLY A 151 1.89 -15.50 6.29
N PRO A 152 3.11 -15.17 6.70
CA PRO A 152 3.63 -15.57 8.01
C PRO A 152 2.90 -14.93 9.20
N GLY A 153 2.04 -13.92 8.95
CA GLY A 153 1.41 -13.15 10.00
C GLY A 153 2.38 -12.25 10.77
N TYR A 154 1.98 -11.85 11.97
CA TYR A 154 2.78 -11.03 12.88
C TYR A 154 2.53 -11.46 14.33
N ASP A 155 3.58 -11.66 15.10
CA ASP A 155 3.54 -12.19 16.49
C ASP A 155 3.76 -11.12 17.56
N GLY A 156 4.00 -9.87 17.15
CA GLY A 156 4.23 -8.77 18.08
C GLY A 156 2.93 -8.07 18.51
N ASN A 157 3.09 -6.92 19.17
CA ASN A 157 1.96 -6.08 19.56
C ASN A 157 1.32 -5.42 18.31
N ILE A 158 0.08 -5.80 18.02
CA ILE A 158 -0.72 -5.34 16.87
C ILE A 158 -0.82 -3.81 16.84
N ASP A 159 -0.90 -3.14 18.00
CA ASP A 159 -0.99 -1.68 18.07
C ASP A 159 0.25 -0.97 17.51
N ASN A 160 1.38 -1.66 17.40
CA ASN A 160 2.56 -1.10 16.78
C ASN A 160 2.40 -1.00 15.25
N LEU A 161 1.62 -1.89 14.62
CA LEU A 161 1.43 -1.95 13.17
C LEU A 161 0.76 -0.68 12.59
N ILE A 162 0.00 0.03 13.41
CA ILE A 162 -0.64 1.31 13.04
C ILE A 162 0.16 2.53 13.49
N LYS A 163 1.33 2.34 14.14
CA LYS A 163 2.22 3.45 14.48
C LYS A 163 3.09 3.82 13.27
N PRO A 164 3.21 5.12 12.95
CA PRO A 164 4.09 5.57 11.87
C PRO A 164 5.53 5.09 12.09
N TYR A 165 6.19 4.73 10.97
CA TYR A 165 7.58 4.26 10.92
C TYR A 165 7.84 2.91 11.59
N PHE A 166 6.82 2.21 12.02
CA PHE A 166 6.98 0.84 12.49
C PHE A 166 6.86 -0.13 11.31
N SER A 167 7.90 -0.90 11.08
CA SER A 167 7.95 -1.93 10.05
C SER A 167 8.75 -3.13 10.53
N THR A 168 8.28 -4.33 10.21
CA THR A 168 9.02 -5.59 10.38
C THR A 168 9.83 -5.96 9.14
N LYS A 169 9.74 -5.15 8.08
CA LYS A 169 10.38 -5.31 6.78
C LYS A 169 11.21 -4.06 6.46
N ASN A 170 12.01 -4.11 5.39
CA ASN A 170 12.69 -2.93 4.84
C ASN A 170 11.69 -2.00 4.08
N SER A 171 10.64 -1.56 4.76
CA SER A 171 9.64 -0.63 4.24
C SER A 171 9.48 0.58 5.16
N SER A 172 8.84 1.64 4.69
CA SER A 172 8.67 2.90 5.43
C SER A 172 7.86 2.76 6.73
N GLY A 173 7.05 1.71 6.86
CA GLY A 173 6.11 1.56 7.97
C GLY A 173 4.99 2.62 7.99
N LEU A 174 4.64 3.19 6.83
CA LEU A 174 3.62 4.23 6.71
C LEU A 174 2.29 3.73 6.11
N GLY A 175 2.27 2.56 5.46
CA GLY A 175 1.09 2.04 4.75
C GLY A 175 -0.12 1.83 5.65
N LEU A 176 -0.02 0.98 6.67
CA LEU A 176 -1.11 0.72 7.63
C LEU A 176 -1.50 1.96 8.45
N PRO A 177 -0.57 2.78 8.98
CA PRO A 177 -0.90 4.07 9.60
C PRO A 177 -1.68 5.01 8.69
N LEU A 178 -1.37 5.04 7.39
CA LEU A 178 -2.08 5.87 6.41
C LEU A 178 -3.51 5.38 6.19
N ILE A 179 -3.69 4.06 6.06
CA ILE A 179 -5.03 3.45 5.98
C ILE A 179 -5.83 3.79 7.24
N ASP A 180 -5.28 3.56 8.44
CA ASP A 180 -5.96 3.83 9.72
C ASP A 180 -6.37 5.30 9.81
N LYS A 181 -5.49 6.22 9.41
CA LYS A 181 -5.79 7.65 9.37
C LYS A 181 -6.94 7.98 8.41
N ILE A 182 -6.91 7.49 7.17
CA ILE A 182 -7.98 7.72 6.18
C ILE A 182 -9.31 7.21 6.73
N ILE A 183 -9.33 6.01 7.27
CA ILE A 183 -10.54 5.36 7.76
C ILE A 183 -11.12 6.12 8.96
N ARG A 184 -10.29 6.53 9.93
CA ARG A 184 -10.73 7.31 11.10
C ARG A 184 -11.21 8.70 10.73
N ASP A 185 -10.51 9.39 9.82
CA ASP A 185 -10.89 10.73 9.35
C ASP A 185 -12.26 10.70 8.61
N ASN A 186 -12.68 9.51 8.14
CA ASN A 186 -13.99 9.28 7.51
C ASN A 186 -14.96 8.48 8.42
N ASN A 187 -14.80 8.56 9.73
CA ASN A 187 -15.67 7.94 10.74
C ASN A 187 -15.79 6.41 10.64
N GLY A 188 -14.84 5.76 9.98
CA GLY A 188 -14.75 4.30 9.89
C GLY A 188 -13.91 3.70 11.02
N SER A 189 -13.68 2.39 10.94
CA SER A 189 -12.77 1.68 11.83
C SER A 189 -11.95 0.62 11.12
N LEU A 190 -10.69 0.50 11.52
CA LEU A 190 -9.74 -0.53 11.06
C LEU A 190 -9.51 -1.54 12.18
N LYS A 191 -9.60 -2.81 11.87
CA LYS A 191 -9.26 -3.90 12.80
C LYS A 191 -8.31 -4.88 12.14
N ILE A 192 -7.17 -5.11 12.79
CA ILE A 192 -6.17 -6.09 12.35
C ILE A 192 -6.29 -7.33 13.23
N LYS A 193 -6.21 -8.50 12.60
CA LYS A 193 -6.13 -9.80 13.27
C LYS A 193 -4.99 -10.57 12.61
N THR A 194 -4.10 -11.06 13.43
CA THR A 194 -2.95 -11.83 12.99
C THR A 194 -2.46 -12.68 14.18
N ASN A 195 -1.89 -13.82 13.88
CA ASN A 195 -1.17 -14.66 14.82
C ASN A 195 -0.07 -15.41 14.06
N ASN A 196 0.91 -15.95 14.75
CA ASN A 196 2.00 -16.71 14.15
C ASN A 196 1.45 -17.83 13.25
N TYR A 197 1.93 -17.86 11.99
CA TYR A 197 1.64 -18.89 10.98
C TYR A 197 0.19 -19.00 10.51
N SER A 198 -0.69 -18.05 10.85
CA SER A 198 -2.10 -18.11 10.44
C SER A 198 -2.56 -16.98 9.52
N GLY A 199 -1.61 -16.22 8.98
CA GLY A 199 -1.88 -15.15 8.05
C GLY A 199 -2.17 -13.80 8.71
N PHE A 200 -2.52 -12.83 7.87
CA PHE A 200 -2.77 -11.45 8.25
C PHE A 200 -4.14 -11.02 7.72
N LYS A 201 -5.01 -10.56 8.61
CA LYS A 201 -6.36 -10.12 8.27
C LYS A 201 -6.58 -8.67 8.64
N VAL A 202 -7.14 -7.91 7.70
CA VAL A 202 -7.56 -6.52 7.88
C VAL A 202 -9.06 -6.41 7.61
N ASP A 203 -9.81 -5.99 8.61
CA ASP A 203 -11.23 -5.67 8.51
C ASP A 203 -11.39 -4.14 8.53
N ILE A 204 -11.95 -3.55 7.47
CA ILE A 204 -12.24 -2.12 7.34
C ILE A 204 -13.75 -1.94 7.37
N LYS A 205 -14.25 -1.13 8.30
CA LYS A 205 -15.64 -0.69 8.35
C LYS A 205 -15.74 0.75 7.89
N LEU A 206 -16.56 0.99 6.88
CA LEU A 206 -16.91 2.31 6.37
C LEU A 206 -18.37 2.58 6.70
N ASN A 207 -18.67 3.65 7.43
CA ASN A 207 -20.05 4.02 7.75
C ASN A 207 -20.76 4.55 6.50
N VAL A 208 -22.04 4.22 6.35
CA VAL A 208 -22.91 4.59 5.21
C VAL A 208 -23.87 5.69 5.61
#